data_666db18e8f7897f1c765e2ad5d0e513f
#
_entry.id   666db18e8f7897f1c765e2ad5d0e513f
#
_cell.length_a   1.000
_cell.length_b   1.000
_cell.length_c   1.000
_cell.angle_alpha   90.00
_cell.angle_beta   90.00
_cell.angle_gamma   90.00
#
_symmetry.space_group_name_H-M   'P 1'
#
loop_
_entity.id
_entity.type
_entity.pdbx_description
1 polymer ?
#
loop_
_entity_poly.entity_id
_entity_poly.type
_entity_poly.pdbx_seq_one_letter_code
_entity_poly.pdbx_strand_id
1 'polypeptide(L)'
;MAGEPIRQAHVVPQARKDARDLTTAASPSADIVSESLPENGGEVWRLSGHWVNTTAVTGAKRLADLAAGKGGALEVDLSEVSEMDTAGAWLLRRAITERQSGGAEVHLRDGEGERYADLVSALPEKLAEPRTEKAKRVTLFERIFSPVGRVMVDAWEDMVAAMFILGSAVRGAQLKLGRRSGLSPAAIVHQIDHMGVRAVPIILLMSFLIGAIIAQQGAFQLRYFGAEVFVVDLVGILQLREIGVLLTAIMIAGRSGSAITAEIGSMKMREEIDALKVMGLSPVGVLVFPRLVALTVALPLLTIIANFAALFGAACVAWAYSGITFDTFLSRLREAIDLSTVVSGMIKAPFMALIIGIVAAVEGLKVGGSAESLGRHVTAAVVKSIFVVILVDGLFAMFYAAIDF
;
A
#
# COMPACT_ATOMS: atom_id res chain seq x y z
N MET A 1 4.08 37.32 45.42
CA MET A 1 3.62 38.17 44.32
C MET A 1 3.06 37.28 43.24
N ALA A 2 1.78 37.35 43.08
CA ALA A 2 0.91 36.57 42.27
C ALA A 2 1.07 36.90 40.78
N GLY A 3 1.15 35.89 39.93
CA GLY A 3 1.02 36.02 38.47
C GLY A 3 -0.20 35.22 38.04
N GLU A 4 -1.20 35.92 37.53
CA GLU A 4 -2.49 35.41 37.05
C GLU A 4 -2.35 34.50 35.84
N PRO A 5 -3.22 33.50 35.68
CA PRO A 5 -3.28 32.70 34.47
C PRO A 5 -4.12 33.38 33.39
N ILE A 6 -3.56 33.52 32.19
CA ILE A 6 -4.20 34.04 31.00
C ILE A 6 -5.31 33.06 30.57
N ARG A 7 -6.57 33.50 30.68
CA ARG A 7 -7.74 32.87 30.08
C ARG A 7 -7.68 33.03 28.57
N GLN A 8 -7.46 31.91 27.86
CA GLN A 8 -7.73 31.88 26.42
C GLN A 8 -9.26 31.78 26.19
N ALA A 9 -9.80 32.88 25.68
CA ALA A 9 -11.19 32.92 25.21
C ALA A 9 -11.32 32.16 23.90
N HIS A 10 -12.03 31.05 23.90
CA HIS A 10 -12.51 30.41 22.70
C HIS A 10 -13.56 31.29 22.03
N VAL A 11 -13.16 32.01 20.97
CA VAL A 11 -14.09 32.62 20.04
C VAL A 11 -14.56 31.54 19.06
N VAL A 12 -15.77 31.06 19.28
CA VAL A 12 -16.48 30.20 18.31
C VAL A 12 -17.06 31.13 17.25
N PRO A 13 -16.81 30.93 15.95
CA PRO A 13 -17.42 31.75 14.90
C PRO A 13 -18.93 31.47 14.83
N GLN A 14 -19.71 32.53 14.95
CA GLN A 14 -21.20 32.56 14.85
C GLN A 14 -21.75 32.27 13.43
N ALA A 15 -20.94 31.81 12.49
CA ALA A 15 -21.31 31.54 11.08
C ALA A 15 -22.05 30.23 10.85
N ARG A 16 -22.56 29.56 11.88
CA ARG A 16 -23.28 28.27 11.75
C ARG A 16 -24.78 28.31 12.12
N LYS A 17 -25.30 29.50 12.43
CA LYS A 17 -26.74 29.67 12.74
C LYS A 17 -27.61 30.05 11.54
N ASP A 18 -27.00 30.67 10.51
CA ASP A 18 -27.78 31.15 9.35
C ASP A 18 -27.96 30.10 8.24
N ALA A 19 -27.46 28.88 8.41
CA ALA A 19 -27.58 27.78 7.44
C ALA A 19 -28.79 26.85 7.75
N ARG A 20 -29.59 27.14 8.77
CA ARG A 20 -30.77 26.31 9.13
C ARG A 20 -32.13 26.91 8.74
N ASP A 21 -32.18 28.14 8.28
CA ASP A 21 -33.42 28.81 7.90
C ASP A 21 -33.64 28.91 6.38
N LEU A 22 -32.85 28.18 5.54
CA LEU A 22 -33.07 28.07 4.10
C LEU A 22 -33.74 26.74 3.68
N THR A 23 -34.39 26.07 4.60
CA THR A 23 -35.15 24.86 4.27
C THR A 23 -36.60 25.05 4.62
N THR A 24 -37.43 25.46 3.61
CA THR A 24 -38.77 24.95 3.34
C THR A 24 -39.53 25.87 2.37
N ALA A 25 -38.96 26.09 1.18
CA ALA A 25 -39.78 26.11 -0.01
C ALA A 25 -39.75 24.69 -0.56
N ALA A 26 -40.84 23.94 -0.42
CA ALA A 26 -40.97 22.63 -1.03
C ALA A 26 -40.72 22.81 -2.53
N SER A 27 -39.59 22.32 -3.01
CA SER A 27 -39.30 22.29 -4.47
C SER A 27 -40.47 21.57 -5.11
N PRO A 28 -41.15 22.14 -6.14
CA PRO A 28 -42.31 21.50 -6.76
C PRO A 28 -41.87 20.11 -7.23
N SER A 29 -42.47 19.09 -6.67
CA SER A 29 -42.18 17.69 -6.99
C SER A 29 -42.47 17.43 -8.47
N ALA A 30 -41.69 16.57 -9.13
CA ALA A 30 -41.97 16.12 -10.47
C ALA A 30 -43.34 15.48 -10.53
N ASP A 31 -44.23 16.02 -11.36
CA ASP A 31 -45.57 15.48 -11.58
C ASP A 31 -45.90 15.35 -13.08
N ILE A 32 -46.78 14.44 -13.42
CA ILE A 32 -47.26 14.18 -14.77
C ILE A 32 -48.77 13.97 -14.78
N VAL A 33 -49.43 14.63 -15.70
CA VAL A 33 -50.88 14.50 -15.91
C VAL A 33 -51.09 14.04 -17.35
N SER A 34 -51.91 13.00 -17.52
CA SER A 34 -52.33 12.53 -18.86
C SER A 34 -53.76 12.97 -19.13
N GLU A 35 -53.97 13.60 -20.30
CA GLU A 35 -55.29 14.01 -20.78
C GLU A 35 -55.56 13.32 -22.15
N SER A 36 -56.75 12.76 -22.33
CA SER A 36 -57.18 12.20 -23.62
C SER A 36 -57.76 13.26 -24.53
N LEU A 37 -57.26 13.38 -25.75
CA LEU A 37 -57.83 14.30 -26.77
C LEU A 37 -59.05 13.70 -27.42
N PRO A 38 -60.23 14.40 -27.40
CA PRO A 38 -61.50 13.85 -27.89
C PRO A 38 -61.60 13.74 -29.42
N GLU A 39 -60.73 14.38 -30.20
CA GLU A 39 -60.88 14.43 -31.64
C GLU A 39 -60.10 13.39 -32.45
N ASN A 40 -59.03 12.78 -31.90
CA ASN A 40 -58.14 11.83 -32.63
C ASN A 40 -57.69 10.60 -31.88
N GLY A 41 -58.26 10.32 -30.68
CA GLY A 41 -57.81 9.18 -29.87
C GLY A 41 -56.36 9.29 -29.36
N GLY A 42 -55.80 10.50 -29.34
CA GLY A 42 -54.46 10.79 -28.86
C GLY A 42 -54.42 11.10 -27.37
N GLU A 43 -53.27 10.94 -26.74
CA GLU A 43 -53.00 11.32 -25.37
C GLU A 43 -52.02 12.48 -25.32
N VAL A 44 -52.19 13.41 -24.34
CA VAL A 44 -51.23 14.48 -24.03
C VAL A 44 -50.68 14.22 -22.66
N TRP A 45 -49.36 14.12 -22.55
CA TRP A 45 -48.66 14.08 -21.28
C TRP A 45 -48.09 15.44 -20.95
N ARG A 46 -48.61 16.10 -19.93
CA ARG A 46 -48.11 17.37 -19.43
C ARG A 46 -47.24 17.12 -18.22
N LEU A 47 -45.94 17.43 -18.36
CA LEU A 47 -44.97 17.34 -17.29
C LEU A 47 -44.81 18.68 -16.60
N SER A 48 -44.77 18.68 -15.24
CA SER A 48 -44.58 19.88 -14.45
C SER A 48 -43.55 19.68 -13.33
N GLY A 49 -42.99 20.79 -12.83
CA GLY A 49 -42.09 20.79 -11.67
C GLY A 49 -40.63 20.45 -12.01
N HIS A 50 -39.90 19.93 -11.04
CA HIS A 50 -38.44 19.64 -11.14
C HIS A 50 -38.19 18.16 -11.43
N TRP A 51 -37.70 17.85 -12.63
CA TRP A 51 -37.34 16.51 -13.08
C TRP A 51 -35.85 16.27 -12.93
N VAL A 52 -35.35 16.36 -11.69
CA VAL A 52 -33.94 16.13 -11.33
C VAL A 52 -33.80 14.86 -10.49
N ASN A 53 -32.60 14.32 -10.41
CA ASN A 53 -32.30 13.04 -9.75
C ASN A 53 -32.92 12.87 -8.35
N THR A 54 -33.12 13.96 -7.60
CA THR A 54 -33.68 13.93 -6.26
C THR A 54 -35.22 13.88 -6.23
N THR A 55 -35.88 14.44 -7.22
CA THR A 55 -37.35 14.60 -7.29
C THR A 55 -38.02 13.76 -8.38
N ALA A 56 -37.28 13.37 -9.43
CA ALA A 56 -37.81 12.57 -10.54
C ALA A 56 -38.34 11.19 -10.12
N VAL A 57 -37.91 10.64 -8.99
CA VAL A 57 -38.41 9.36 -8.45
C VAL A 57 -39.90 9.39 -8.16
N THR A 58 -40.47 10.54 -7.76
CA THR A 58 -41.91 10.70 -7.49
C THR A 58 -42.74 10.60 -8.76
N GLY A 59 -42.28 11.18 -9.87
CA GLY A 59 -42.95 11.09 -11.17
C GLY A 59 -42.66 9.78 -11.94
N ALA A 60 -41.54 9.11 -11.64
CA ALA A 60 -41.08 7.94 -12.39
C ALA A 60 -42.09 6.77 -12.41
N LYS A 61 -42.78 6.52 -11.29
CA LYS A 61 -43.77 5.45 -11.20
C LYS A 61 -44.98 5.73 -12.08
N ARG A 62 -45.53 6.95 -12.03
CA ARG A 62 -46.65 7.37 -12.90
C ARG A 62 -46.23 7.36 -14.37
N LEU A 63 -45.04 7.80 -14.67
CA LEU A 63 -44.50 7.79 -16.01
C LEU A 63 -44.38 6.36 -16.58
N ALA A 64 -43.96 5.39 -15.76
CA ALA A 64 -43.90 3.98 -16.13
C ALA A 64 -45.27 3.36 -16.35
N ASP A 65 -46.24 3.71 -15.50
CA ASP A 65 -47.64 3.24 -15.65
C ASP A 65 -48.25 3.78 -16.95
N LEU A 66 -48.01 5.04 -17.31
CA LEU A 66 -48.47 5.66 -18.57
C LEU A 66 -47.74 5.09 -19.79
N ALA A 67 -46.46 4.74 -19.67
CA ALA A 67 -45.69 4.14 -20.75
C ALA A 67 -46.22 2.77 -21.19
N ALA A 68 -46.86 2.01 -20.30
CA ALA A 68 -47.44 0.70 -20.59
C ALA A 68 -48.72 0.74 -21.43
N GLY A 69 -49.29 1.92 -21.74
CA GLY A 69 -50.48 2.10 -22.58
C GLY A 69 -50.23 1.71 -24.03
N LYS A 70 -51.32 1.35 -24.74
CA LYS A 70 -51.23 0.92 -26.17
C LYS A 70 -51.77 1.97 -27.12
N GLY A 71 -50.99 2.28 -28.18
CA GLY A 71 -51.42 2.91 -29.45
C GLY A 71 -51.94 4.36 -29.34
N GLY A 72 -51.87 5.10 -30.44
CA GLY A 72 -52.38 6.46 -30.60
C GLY A 72 -51.30 7.51 -30.71
N ALA A 73 -51.68 8.73 -31.16
CA ALA A 73 -50.76 9.87 -31.19
C ALA A 73 -50.51 10.33 -29.73
N LEU A 74 -49.26 10.53 -29.36
CA LEU A 74 -48.84 11.01 -28.03
C LEU A 74 -48.14 12.35 -28.19
N GLU A 75 -48.68 13.38 -27.57
CA GLU A 75 -48.01 14.68 -27.42
C GLU A 75 -47.48 14.80 -26.00
N VAL A 76 -46.17 15.12 -25.88
CA VAL A 76 -45.49 15.31 -24.58
C VAL A 76 -45.18 16.79 -24.43
N ASP A 77 -45.87 17.46 -23.51
CA ASP A 77 -45.74 18.88 -23.25
C ASP A 77 -44.78 19.11 -22.06
N LEU A 78 -43.64 19.77 -22.33
CA LEU A 78 -42.59 20.08 -21.36
C LEU A 78 -42.64 21.57 -20.94
N SER A 79 -43.64 22.34 -21.35
CA SER A 79 -43.71 23.79 -21.14
C SER A 79 -43.75 24.21 -19.64
N GLU A 80 -44.25 23.35 -18.75
CA GLU A 80 -44.34 23.58 -17.32
C GLU A 80 -43.18 22.94 -16.52
N VAL A 81 -42.20 22.38 -17.18
CA VAL A 81 -40.98 21.84 -16.55
C VAL A 81 -40.08 22.99 -16.16
N SER A 82 -39.82 23.15 -14.86
CA SER A 82 -38.97 24.22 -14.34
C SER A 82 -37.49 23.86 -14.43
N GLU A 83 -37.14 22.61 -14.19
CA GLU A 83 -35.77 22.11 -14.23
C GLU A 83 -35.75 20.62 -14.63
N MET A 84 -34.83 20.24 -15.53
CA MET A 84 -34.64 18.84 -15.93
C MET A 84 -33.16 18.53 -16.06
N ASP A 85 -32.71 17.46 -15.37
CA ASP A 85 -31.35 16.93 -15.52
C ASP A 85 -31.34 15.68 -16.44
N THR A 86 -30.16 15.12 -16.65
CA THR A 86 -29.98 13.91 -17.46
C THR A 86 -30.76 12.71 -16.94
N ALA A 87 -31.03 12.61 -15.61
CA ALA A 87 -31.79 11.51 -15.04
C ALA A 87 -33.28 11.65 -15.35
N GLY A 88 -33.84 12.85 -15.23
CA GLY A 88 -35.22 13.15 -15.61
C GLY A 88 -35.46 12.97 -17.09
N ALA A 89 -34.58 13.50 -17.93
CA ALA A 89 -34.62 13.35 -19.38
C ALA A 89 -34.52 11.86 -19.80
N TRP A 90 -33.68 11.07 -19.12
CA TRP A 90 -33.56 9.64 -19.39
C TRP A 90 -34.82 8.85 -19.03
N LEU A 91 -35.45 9.14 -17.90
CA LEU A 91 -36.72 8.51 -17.53
C LEU A 91 -37.81 8.78 -18.58
N LEU A 92 -37.89 10.03 -19.04
CA LEU A 92 -38.83 10.43 -20.08
C LEU A 92 -38.50 9.74 -21.42
N ARG A 93 -37.24 9.73 -21.84
CA ARG A 93 -36.78 9.06 -23.08
C ARG A 93 -37.14 7.58 -23.07
N ARG A 94 -36.95 6.91 -21.94
CA ARG A 94 -37.34 5.51 -21.78
C ARG A 94 -38.84 5.30 -21.95
N ALA A 95 -39.65 6.12 -21.33
CA ALA A 95 -41.10 6.03 -21.45
C ALA A 95 -41.60 6.30 -22.88
N ILE A 96 -41.00 7.29 -23.56
CA ILE A 96 -41.27 7.57 -24.98
C ILE A 96 -40.89 6.37 -25.85
N THR A 97 -39.71 5.77 -25.66
CA THR A 97 -39.27 4.61 -26.45
C THR A 97 -40.18 3.40 -26.22
N GLU A 98 -40.67 3.19 -25.01
CA GLU A 98 -41.61 2.12 -24.68
C GLU A 98 -42.96 2.33 -25.39
N ARG A 99 -43.50 3.55 -25.45
CA ARG A 99 -44.70 3.91 -26.20
C ARG A 99 -44.51 3.79 -27.70
N GLN A 100 -43.38 4.24 -28.26
CA GLN A 100 -43.04 4.11 -29.68
C GLN A 100 -42.92 2.63 -30.07
N SER A 101 -42.41 1.76 -29.22
CA SER A 101 -42.38 0.32 -29.46
C SER A 101 -43.77 -0.30 -29.49
N GLY A 102 -44.77 0.34 -28.82
CA GLY A 102 -46.18 -0.01 -28.87
C GLY A 102 -46.94 0.57 -30.07
N GLY A 103 -46.25 1.28 -31.01
CA GLY A 103 -46.81 1.82 -32.24
C GLY A 103 -47.36 3.23 -32.10
N ALA A 104 -47.03 3.98 -31.04
CA ALA A 104 -47.45 5.37 -30.87
C ALA A 104 -46.52 6.34 -31.64
N GLU A 105 -47.11 7.34 -32.28
CA GLU A 105 -46.36 8.47 -32.88
C GLU A 105 -46.22 9.55 -31.79
N VAL A 106 -44.98 9.91 -31.43
CA VAL A 106 -44.69 10.80 -30.29
C VAL A 106 -44.15 12.14 -30.79
N HIS A 107 -44.82 13.22 -30.39
CA HIS A 107 -44.37 14.59 -30.63
C HIS A 107 -43.98 15.25 -29.31
N LEU A 108 -42.78 15.84 -29.25
CA LEU A 108 -42.32 16.62 -28.10
C LEU A 108 -42.66 18.08 -28.33
N ARG A 109 -43.31 18.72 -27.36
CA ARG A 109 -43.57 20.16 -27.35
C ARG A 109 -42.83 20.76 -26.14
N ASP A 110 -41.95 21.70 -26.45
CA ASP A 110 -41.20 22.45 -25.43
C ASP A 110 -41.75 23.87 -25.28
N GLY A 111 -41.47 24.50 -24.13
CA GLY A 111 -41.78 25.90 -23.88
C GLY A 111 -40.81 26.83 -24.65
N GLU A 112 -40.88 28.15 -24.37
CA GLU A 112 -39.97 29.13 -24.96
C GLU A 112 -38.52 28.76 -24.73
N GLY A 113 -37.87 28.14 -25.76
CA GLY A 113 -36.44 27.86 -25.75
C GLY A 113 -35.98 26.46 -26.12
N GLU A 114 -36.85 25.52 -26.54
CA GLU A 114 -36.53 24.15 -27.05
C GLU A 114 -35.45 23.36 -26.29
N ARG A 115 -35.27 23.65 -24.99
CA ARG A 115 -34.10 23.26 -24.24
C ARG A 115 -34.14 21.82 -23.74
N TYR A 116 -35.33 21.32 -23.37
CA TYR A 116 -35.50 20.00 -22.78
C TYR A 116 -35.82 18.93 -23.83
N ALA A 117 -36.49 19.27 -24.89
CA ALA A 117 -36.73 18.38 -26.02
C ALA A 117 -35.43 17.95 -26.69
N ASP A 118 -34.49 18.89 -26.88
CA ASP A 118 -33.13 18.59 -27.37
C ASP A 118 -32.37 17.66 -26.41
N LEU A 119 -32.47 17.90 -25.11
CA LEU A 119 -31.82 17.03 -24.08
C LEU A 119 -32.37 15.60 -24.15
N VAL A 120 -33.69 15.44 -24.26
CA VAL A 120 -34.34 14.12 -24.32
C VAL A 120 -33.99 13.42 -25.64
N SER A 121 -33.95 14.14 -26.77
CA SER A 121 -33.62 13.57 -28.08
C SER A 121 -32.16 13.19 -28.24
N ALA A 122 -31.23 13.88 -27.54
CA ALA A 122 -29.83 13.58 -27.57
C ALA A 122 -29.47 12.26 -26.78
N LEU A 123 -30.39 11.77 -25.98
CA LEU A 123 -30.17 10.53 -25.22
C LEU A 123 -30.41 9.30 -26.09
N PRO A 124 -29.56 8.24 -25.97
CA PRO A 124 -29.72 7.03 -26.76
C PRO A 124 -31.03 6.30 -26.43
N GLU A 125 -31.69 5.75 -27.43
CA GLU A 125 -32.96 5.01 -27.29
C GLU A 125 -32.84 3.76 -26.45
N LYS A 126 -31.69 3.12 -26.50
CA LYS A 126 -31.37 1.97 -25.65
C LYS A 126 -30.06 2.27 -24.94
N LEU A 127 -30.08 2.28 -23.63
CA LEU A 127 -28.84 2.07 -22.89
C LEU A 127 -28.24 0.75 -23.38
N ALA A 128 -26.97 0.79 -23.76
CA ALA A 128 -26.23 -0.46 -23.90
C ALA A 128 -26.48 -1.24 -22.61
N GLU A 129 -27.23 -2.34 -22.70
CA GLU A 129 -27.37 -3.24 -21.57
C GLU A 129 -25.97 -3.46 -21.02
N PRO A 130 -25.72 -3.23 -19.72
CA PRO A 130 -24.45 -3.61 -19.16
C PRO A 130 -24.30 -5.07 -19.57
N ARG A 131 -23.30 -5.37 -20.41
CA ARG A 131 -22.96 -6.76 -20.71
C ARG A 131 -22.74 -7.39 -19.35
N THR A 132 -23.80 -7.99 -18.83
CA THR A 132 -23.69 -8.98 -17.77
C THR A 132 -22.88 -10.09 -18.43
N GLU A 133 -21.56 -9.95 -18.39
CA GLU A 133 -20.69 -11.10 -18.59
C GLU A 133 -21.20 -12.11 -17.60
N LYS A 134 -21.91 -13.12 -18.11
CA LYS A 134 -22.36 -14.26 -17.32
C LYS A 134 -21.12 -14.66 -16.56
N ALA A 135 -21.14 -14.48 -15.23
CA ALA A 135 -20.03 -14.82 -14.38
C ALA A 135 -19.60 -16.22 -14.78
N LYS A 136 -18.47 -16.34 -15.48
CA LYS A 136 -17.93 -17.63 -15.88
C LYS A 136 -17.89 -18.44 -14.61
N ARG A 137 -18.57 -19.58 -14.58
CA ARG A 137 -18.52 -20.50 -13.45
C ARG A 137 -17.05 -20.89 -13.31
N VAL A 138 -16.39 -20.26 -12.35
CA VAL A 138 -14.98 -20.52 -12.04
C VAL A 138 -14.90 -21.98 -11.68
N THR A 139 -14.16 -22.77 -12.46
CA THR A 139 -13.96 -24.19 -12.18
C THR A 139 -13.25 -24.35 -10.84
N LEU A 140 -13.46 -25.46 -10.13
CA LEU A 140 -12.78 -25.73 -8.85
C LEU A 140 -11.26 -25.61 -9.00
N PHE A 141 -10.74 -26.02 -10.15
CA PHE A 141 -9.32 -25.88 -10.51
C PHE A 141 -8.89 -24.39 -10.57
N GLU A 142 -9.62 -23.57 -11.28
CA GLU A 142 -9.34 -22.11 -11.34
C GLU A 142 -9.45 -21.46 -9.96
N ARG A 143 -10.38 -21.90 -9.11
CA ARG A 143 -10.58 -21.36 -7.77
C ARG A 143 -9.38 -21.65 -6.85
N ILE A 144 -8.73 -22.82 -7.01
CA ILE A 144 -7.58 -23.23 -6.21
C ILE A 144 -6.27 -22.66 -6.79
N PHE A 145 -6.08 -22.72 -8.11
CA PHE A 145 -4.81 -22.34 -8.73
C PHE A 145 -4.72 -20.85 -9.09
N SER A 146 -5.83 -20.15 -9.27
CA SER A 146 -5.82 -18.70 -9.57
C SER A 146 -5.14 -17.84 -8.47
N PRO A 147 -5.32 -18.10 -7.16
CA PRO A 147 -4.57 -17.36 -6.13
C PRO A 147 -3.06 -17.62 -6.22
N VAL A 148 -2.67 -18.89 -6.43
CA VAL A 148 -1.24 -19.27 -6.57
C VAL A 148 -0.64 -18.63 -7.81
N GLY A 149 -1.34 -18.67 -8.95
CA GLY A 149 -0.89 -18.03 -10.18
C GLY A 149 -0.71 -16.53 -10.02
N ARG A 150 -1.62 -15.83 -9.32
CA ARG A 150 -1.49 -14.40 -9.03
C ARG A 150 -0.25 -14.10 -8.19
N VAL A 151 -0.03 -14.87 -7.11
CA VAL A 151 1.17 -14.70 -6.27
C VAL A 151 2.46 -14.88 -7.09
N MET A 152 2.49 -15.84 -8.02
CA MET A 152 3.64 -16.06 -8.89
C MET A 152 3.86 -14.91 -9.88
N VAL A 153 2.79 -14.37 -10.46
CA VAL A 153 2.88 -13.20 -11.36
C VAL A 153 3.33 -11.96 -10.58
N ASP A 154 2.73 -11.70 -9.42
CA ASP A 154 3.10 -10.58 -8.55
C ASP A 154 4.58 -10.68 -8.12
N ALA A 155 5.06 -11.88 -7.76
CA ALA A 155 6.46 -12.12 -7.42
C ALA A 155 7.41 -11.90 -8.61
N TRP A 156 6.99 -12.27 -9.82
CA TRP A 156 7.75 -12.01 -11.03
C TRP A 156 7.85 -10.51 -11.33
N GLU A 157 6.73 -9.79 -11.22
CA GLU A 157 6.70 -8.33 -11.39
C GLU A 157 7.59 -7.63 -10.35
N ASP A 158 7.56 -8.11 -9.09
CA ASP A 158 8.45 -7.63 -8.02
C ASP A 158 9.92 -7.87 -8.36
N MET A 159 10.25 -9.03 -8.90
CA MET A 159 11.62 -9.37 -9.31
C MET A 159 12.10 -8.46 -10.45
N VAL A 160 11.27 -8.24 -11.47
CA VAL A 160 11.59 -7.32 -12.58
C VAL A 160 11.77 -5.89 -12.07
N ALA A 161 10.89 -5.41 -11.18
CA ALA A 161 11.01 -4.09 -10.56
C ALA A 161 12.29 -3.98 -9.71
N ALA A 162 12.64 -5.02 -8.96
CA ALA A 162 13.87 -5.08 -8.17
C ALA A 162 15.13 -5.00 -9.06
N MET A 163 15.16 -5.74 -10.17
CA MET A 163 16.25 -5.69 -11.14
C MET A 163 16.35 -4.32 -11.82
N PHE A 164 15.22 -3.68 -12.13
CA PHE A 164 15.20 -2.32 -12.67
C PHE A 164 15.78 -1.30 -11.67
N ILE A 165 15.41 -1.40 -10.39
CA ILE A 165 15.93 -0.53 -9.32
C ILE A 165 17.43 -0.74 -9.17
N LEU A 166 17.89 -2.00 -9.10
CA LEU A 166 19.31 -2.33 -8.98
C LEU A 166 20.11 -1.79 -10.17
N GLY A 167 19.64 -2.04 -11.40
CA GLY A 167 20.29 -1.53 -12.62
C GLY A 167 20.31 0.00 -12.68
N SER A 168 19.22 0.65 -12.25
CA SER A 168 19.13 2.11 -12.20
C SER A 168 20.03 2.71 -11.12
N ALA A 169 20.17 2.04 -9.98
CA ALA A 169 21.05 2.45 -8.89
C ALA A 169 22.53 2.37 -9.34
N VAL A 170 22.93 1.27 -10.00
CA VAL A 170 24.29 1.10 -10.54
C VAL A 170 24.59 2.14 -11.64
N ARG A 171 23.65 2.36 -12.57
CA ARG A 171 23.80 3.38 -13.62
C ARG A 171 23.83 4.79 -13.03
N GLY A 172 23.00 5.07 -12.03
CA GLY A 172 23.01 6.33 -11.30
C GLY A 172 24.33 6.59 -10.58
N ALA A 173 24.95 5.55 -10.01
CA ALA A 173 26.27 5.63 -9.40
C ALA A 173 27.36 5.98 -10.43
N GLN A 174 27.36 5.34 -11.60
CA GLN A 174 28.34 5.60 -12.66
C GLN A 174 28.26 7.03 -13.21
N LEU A 175 27.04 7.53 -13.46
CA LEU A 175 26.84 8.90 -13.96
C LEU A 175 27.25 9.96 -12.94
N LYS A 176 27.13 9.66 -11.65
CA LYS A 176 27.48 10.59 -10.56
C LYS A 176 28.96 10.54 -10.17
N LEU A 177 29.65 9.42 -10.38
CA LEU A 177 31.10 9.33 -10.18
C LEU A 177 31.89 10.12 -11.21
N GLY A 178 31.35 10.28 -12.43
CA GLY A 178 31.99 11.02 -13.54
C GLY A 178 31.72 12.51 -13.56
N ARG A 179 30.77 13.03 -12.79
CA ARG A 179 30.43 14.46 -12.70
C ARG A 179 30.56 14.96 -11.27
N ARG A 180 31.25 16.10 -11.09
CA ARG A 180 31.60 16.78 -9.81
C ARG A 180 30.41 17.16 -8.91
N SER A 181 29.21 16.73 -9.21
CA SER A 181 27.96 17.13 -8.51
C SER A 181 27.04 15.95 -8.27
N GLY A 182 27.33 15.06 -7.33
CA GLY A 182 26.35 14.02 -7.29
C GLY A 182 26.11 13.19 -6.06
N LEU A 183 27.09 12.81 -5.35
CA LEU A 183 26.96 12.13 -4.08
C LEU A 183 27.32 13.11 -2.99
N SER A 184 26.34 13.62 -2.26
CA SER A 184 26.67 14.34 -1.02
C SER A 184 27.00 13.26 0.03
N PRO A 185 28.29 13.12 0.45
CA PRO A 185 28.66 12.18 1.50
C PRO A 185 27.85 12.45 2.78
N ALA A 186 27.48 13.70 3.00
CA ALA A 186 26.59 14.11 4.08
C ALA A 186 25.22 13.41 4.05
N ALA A 187 24.62 13.20 2.85
CA ALA A 187 23.34 12.48 2.74
C ALA A 187 23.49 10.99 3.11
N ILE A 188 24.60 10.36 2.72
CA ILE A 188 24.86 8.96 3.08
C ILE A 188 25.10 8.83 4.58
N VAL A 189 25.92 9.71 5.17
CA VAL A 189 26.19 9.73 6.63
C VAL A 189 24.89 9.96 7.40
N HIS A 190 24.05 10.89 6.96
CA HIS A 190 22.75 11.13 7.60
C HIS A 190 21.84 9.90 7.53
N GLN A 191 21.85 9.18 6.40
CA GLN A 191 21.07 7.93 6.28
C GLN A 191 21.65 6.80 7.14
N ILE A 192 22.98 6.71 7.30
CA ILE A 192 23.61 5.75 8.21
C ILE A 192 23.22 6.05 9.65
N ASP A 193 23.23 7.32 10.06
CA ASP A 193 22.74 7.71 11.41
C ASP A 193 21.29 7.29 11.61
N HIS A 194 20.42 7.68 10.68
CA HIS A 194 18.98 7.45 10.81
C HIS A 194 18.60 5.96 10.78
N MET A 195 19.22 5.16 9.90
CA MET A 195 18.88 3.75 9.70
C MET A 195 19.74 2.80 10.56
N GLY A 196 21.00 3.17 10.82
CA GLY A 196 21.96 2.36 11.56
C GLY A 196 22.08 2.75 13.03
N VAL A 197 22.63 3.93 13.33
CA VAL A 197 23.00 4.31 14.71
C VAL A 197 21.78 4.27 15.65
N ARG A 198 20.65 4.76 15.20
CA ARG A 198 19.40 4.75 16.00
C ARG A 198 18.81 3.34 16.18
N ALA A 199 19.30 2.33 15.45
CA ALA A 199 18.90 0.94 15.65
C ALA A 199 19.78 0.23 16.71
N VAL A 200 20.95 0.76 17.04
CA VAL A 200 21.90 0.11 17.94
C VAL A 200 21.29 -0.30 19.29
N PRO A 201 20.54 0.55 20.02
CA PRO A 201 20.06 0.17 21.34
C PRO A 201 19.15 -1.07 21.33
N ILE A 202 18.26 -1.15 20.35
CA ILE A 202 17.34 -2.29 20.25
C ILE A 202 18.05 -3.56 19.77
N ILE A 203 19.03 -3.41 18.85
CA ILE A 203 19.83 -4.53 18.37
C ILE A 203 20.69 -5.09 19.51
N LEU A 204 21.34 -4.24 20.30
CA LEU A 204 22.10 -4.66 21.48
C LEU A 204 21.23 -5.46 22.46
N LEU A 205 20.07 -4.92 22.84
CA LEU A 205 19.18 -5.57 23.78
C LEU A 205 18.68 -6.92 23.27
N MET A 206 18.17 -6.95 22.04
CA MET A 206 17.60 -8.18 21.46
C MET A 206 18.66 -9.25 21.23
N SER A 207 19.83 -8.87 20.71
CA SER A 207 20.95 -9.81 20.50
C SER A 207 21.48 -10.36 21.82
N PHE A 208 21.63 -9.52 22.85
CA PHE A 208 21.99 -9.95 24.19
C PHE A 208 21.03 -11.00 24.73
N LEU A 209 19.72 -10.73 24.68
CA LEU A 209 18.70 -11.66 25.18
C LEU A 209 18.69 -12.97 24.39
N ILE A 210 18.82 -12.93 23.08
CA ILE A 210 18.83 -14.13 22.23
C ILE A 210 20.09 -14.96 22.50
N GLY A 211 21.26 -14.33 22.57
CA GLY A 211 22.48 -15.03 22.95
C GLY A 211 22.38 -15.69 24.32
N ALA A 212 21.82 -15.01 25.29
CA ALA A 212 21.55 -15.55 26.66
C ALA A 212 20.59 -16.75 26.58
N ILE A 213 19.50 -16.67 25.83
CA ILE A 213 18.50 -17.74 25.70
C ILE A 213 19.13 -18.97 25.04
N ILE A 214 19.88 -18.77 23.94
CA ILE A 214 20.54 -19.87 23.22
C ILE A 214 21.54 -20.57 24.12
N ALA A 215 22.36 -19.81 24.86
CA ALA A 215 23.31 -20.36 25.81
C ALA A 215 22.63 -21.15 26.94
N GLN A 216 21.54 -20.62 27.47
CA GLN A 216 20.77 -21.31 28.52
C GLN A 216 20.16 -22.63 27.99
N GLN A 217 19.55 -22.57 26.81
CA GLN A 217 18.90 -23.75 26.24
C GLN A 217 19.93 -24.80 25.82
N GLY A 218 21.07 -24.34 25.23
CA GLY A 218 22.18 -25.21 24.90
C GLY A 218 22.82 -25.86 26.11
N ALA A 219 23.09 -25.09 27.20
CA ALA A 219 23.65 -25.60 28.43
C ALA A 219 22.71 -26.64 29.08
N PHE A 220 21.40 -26.36 29.12
CA PHE A 220 20.41 -27.31 29.62
C PHE A 220 20.45 -28.64 28.85
N GLN A 221 20.54 -28.61 27.53
CA GLN A 221 20.58 -29.81 26.72
C GLN A 221 21.90 -30.60 26.87
N LEU A 222 23.03 -29.87 26.88
CA LEU A 222 24.36 -30.48 26.98
C LEU A 222 24.66 -31.01 28.36
N ARG A 223 23.99 -30.54 29.41
CA ARG A 223 24.10 -31.02 30.78
C ARG A 223 23.78 -32.50 30.93
N TYR A 224 22.80 -33.00 30.19
CA TYR A 224 22.44 -34.43 30.20
C TYR A 224 23.59 -35.35 29.75
N PHE A 225 24.54 -34.81 28.96
CA PHE A 225 25.70 -35.53 28.43
C PHE A 225 26.98 -35.21 29.23
N GLY A 226 26.92 -34.37 30.26
CA GLY A 226 28.11 -33.92 30.98
C GLY A 226 29.04 -33.04 30.14
N ALA A 227 28.53 -32.43 29.05
CA ALA A 227 29.28 -31.73 28.04
C ALA A 227 28.99 -30.23 28.06
N GLU A 228 28.71 -29.63 29.19
CA GLU A 228 28.27 -28.24 29.34
C GLU A 228 29.24 -27.21 28.73
N VAL A 229 30.55 -27.49 28.72
CA VAL A 229 31.58 -26.58 28.18
C VAL A 229 31.42 -26.36 26.69
N PHE A 230 30.88 -27.34 25.93
CA PHE A 230 30.64 -27.22 24.49
C PHE A 230 29.50 -26.26 24.13
N VAL A 231 28.79 -25.72 25.11
CA VAL A 231 27.81 -24.65 24.87
C VAL A 231 28.46 -23.41 24.26
N VAL A 232 29.73 -23.16 24.64
CA VAL A 232 30.49 -22.01 24.10
C VAL A 232 30.73 -22.17 22.60
N ASP A 233 31.13 -23.37 22.19
CA ASP A 233 31.37 -23.70 20.77
C ASP A 233 30.08 -23.58 19.97
N LEU A 234 29.00 -24.19 20.49
CA LEU A 234 27.67 -24.14 19.85
C LEU A 234 27.20 -22.70 19.61
N VAL A 235 27.20 -21.90 20.70
CA VAL A 235 26.71 -20.51 20.65
C VAL A 235 27.63 -19.66 19.76
N GLY A 236 28.96 -19.82 19.90
CA GLY A 236 29.93 -19.05 19.13
C GLY A 236 29.77 -19.26 17.61
N ILE A 237 29.77 -20.51 17.18
CA ILE A 237 29.65 -20.85 15.76
C ILE A 237 28.28 -20.43 15.21
N LEU A 238 27.19 -20.80 15.91
CA LEU A 238 25.82 -20.51 15.46
C LEU A 238 25.54 -19.01 15.38
N GLN A 239 26.01 -18.25 16.37
CA GLN A 239 25.80 -16.81 16.43
C GLN A 239 26.57 -16.06 15.34
N LEU A 240 27.84 -16.37 15.17
CA LEU A 240 28.70 -15.65 14.23
C LEU A 240 28.42 -16.01 12.76
N ARG A 241 28.05 -17.26 12.49
CA ARG A 241 27.85 -17.77 11.15
C ARG A 241 26.43 -17.51 10.60
N GLU A 242 25.39 -17.65 11.44
CA GLU A 242 24.01 -17.65 11.01
C GLU A 242 23.15 -16.61 11.73
N ILE A 243 22.92 -16.79 13.04
CA ILE A 243 21.91 -16.04 13.79
C ILE A 243 22.19 -14.55 13.83
N GLY A 244 23.47 -14.15 14.00
CA GLY A 244 23.81 -12.74 14.15
C GLY A 244 23.41 -11.88 12.96
N VAL A 245 23.73 -12.33 11.73
CA VAL A 245 23.37 -11.62 10.52
C VAL A 245 21.86 -11.70 10.24
N LEU A 246 21.27 -12.89 10.39
CA LEU A 246 19.86 -13.11 10.13
C LEU A 246 18.97 -12.26 11.04
N LEU A 247 19.25 -12.29 12.36
CA LEU A 247 18.51 -11.50 13.34
C LEU A 247 18.62 -10.00 13.07
N THR A 248 19.85 -9.53 12.82
CA THR A 248 20.07 -8.11 12.49
C THR A 248 19.33 -7.72 11.21
N ALA A 249 19.33 -8.56 10.19
CA ALA A 249 18.62 -8.32 8.94
C ALA A 249 17.08 -8.26 9.16
N ILE A 250 16.51 -9.18 9.94
CA ILE A 250 15.07 -9.18 10.27
C ILE A 250 14.69 -7.90 11.02
N MET A 251 15.50 -7.49 12.00
CA MET A 251 15.23 -6.27 12.76
C MET A 251 15.31 -5.01 11.88
N ILE A 252 16.30 -4.94 10.99
CA ILE A 252 16.46 -3.84 10.04
C ILE A 252 15.35 -3.86 8.99
N ALA A 253 14.90 -5.01 8.51
CA ALA A 253 13.74 -5.13 7.63
C ALA A 253 12.47 -4.56 8.29
N GLY A 254 12.22 -4.94 9.55
CA GLY A 254 11.06 -4.46 10.31
C GLY A 254 11.09 -2.96 10.59
N ARG A 255 12.26 -2.42 10.98
CA ARG A 255 12.42 -1.02 11.38
C ARG A 255 12.77 -0.10 10.21
N SER A 256 13.94 -0.31 9.60
CA SER A 256 14.46 0.60 8.58
C SER A 256 13.83 0.35 7.22
N GLY A 257 13.50 -0.91 6.87
CA GLY A 257 12.76 -1.26 5.66
C GLY A 257 11.37 -0.63 5.63
N SER A 258 10.62 -0.75 6.72
CA SER A 258 9.29 -0.11 6.85
C SER A 258 9.37 1.42 6.75
N ALA A 259 10.39 2.04 7.38
CA ALA A 259 10.60 3.48 7.31
C ALA A 259 10.89 3.95 5.87
N ILE A 260 11.77 3.26 5.15
CA ILE A 260 12.07 3.56 3.74
C ILE A 260 10.79 3.50 2.89
N THR A 261 10.00 2.44 3.05
CA THR A 261 8.74 2.26 2.32
C THR A 261 7.76 3.39 2.64
N ALA A 262 7.63 3.75 3.91
CA ALA A 262 6.73 4.81 4.36
C ALA A 262 7.16 6.19 3.83
N GLU A 263 8.46 6.50 3.85
CA GLU A 263 9.00 7.76 3.34
C GLU A 263 8.79 7.88 1.82
N ILE A 264 9.19 6.86 1.04
CA ILE A 264 9.03 6.86 -0.42
C ILE A 264 7.54 6.89 -0.79
N GLY A 265 6.70 6.11 -0.10
CA GLY A 265 5.26 6.07 -0.32
C GLY A 265 4.58 7.40 0.01
N SER A 266 4.99 8.06 1.09
CA SER A 266 4.50 9.41 1.44
C SER A 266 4.88 10.46 0.40
N MET A 267 6.12 10.43 -0.11
CA MET A 267 6.57 11.31 -1.19
C MET A 267 5.79 11.07 -2.48
N LYS A 268 5.45 9.81 -2.78
CA LYS A 268 4.62 9.48 -3.94
C LYS A 268 3.19 9.98 -3.79
N MET A 269 2.59 9.85 -2.62
CA MET A 269 1.23 10.38 -2.35
C MET A 269 1.16 11.91 -2.47
N ARG A 270 2.27 12.63 -2.21
CA ARG A 270 2.39 14.08 -2.36
C ARG A 270 2.88 14.51 -3.74
N GLU A 271 2.95 13.59 -4.71
CA GLU A 271 3.41 13.82 -6.08
C GLU A 271 4.87 14.33 -6.18
N GLU A 272 5.64 14.29 -5.08
CA GLU A 272 7.05 14.73 -5.05
C GLU A 272 7.92 13.88 -6.00
N ILE A 273 7.61 12.57 -6.14
CA ILE A 273 8.33 11.67 -7.05
C ILE A 273 8.07 12.07 -8.51
N ASP A 274 6.86 12.48 -8.84
CA ASP A 274 6.52 12.91 -10.20
C ASP A 274 7.12 14.29 -10.52
N ALA A 275 7.17 15.18 -9.54
CA ALA A 275 7.92 16.44 -9.66
C ALA A 275 9.41 16.20 -9.96
N LEU A 276 10.06 15.21 -9.31
CA LEU A 276 11.45 14.84 -9.62
C LEU A 276 11.61 14.37 -11.07
N LYS A 277 10.65 13.58 -11.59
CA LYS A 277 10.68 13.11 -12.99
C LYS A 277 10.53 14.28 -13.97
N VAL A 278 9.63 15.22 -13.70
CA VAL A 278 9.43 16.42 -14.54
C VAL A 278 10.70 17.28 -14.59
N MET A 279 11.44 17.37 -13.47
CA MET A 279 12.74 18.03 -13.41
C MET A 279 13.88 17.26 -14.12
N GLY A 280 13.59 16.10 -14.73
CA GLY A 280 14.60 15.26 -15.39
C GLY A 280 15.49 14.47 -14.42
N LEU A 281 15.12 14.40 -13.13
CA LEU A 281 15.87 13.65 -12.12
C LEU A 281 15.33 12.21 -12.00
N SER A 282 16.26 11.24 -11.87
CA SER A 282 15.86 9.87 -11.59
C SER A 282 15.51 9.71 -10.11
N PRO A 283 14.24 9.37 -9.75
CA PRO A 283 13.87 9.13 -8.36
C PRO A 283 14.70 8.02 -7.71
N VAL A 284 15.02 6.96 -8.45
CA VAL A 284 15.85 5.86 -7.95
C VAL A 284 17.25 6.35 -7.61
N GLY A 285 17.86 7.17 -8.48
CA GLY A 285 19.20 7.72 -8.23
C GLY A 285 19.27 8.72 -7.09
N VAL A 286 18.22 9.48 -6.85
CA VAL A 286 18.21 10.54 -5.82
C VAL A 286 17.75 10.01 -4.46
N LEU A 287 16.69 9.18 -4.43
CA LEU A 287 16.05 8.73 -3.21
C LEU A 287 16.50 7.35 -2.77
N VAL A 288 16.56 6.38 -3.70
CA VAL A 288 16.81 4.98 -3.35
C VAL A 288 18.30 4.70 -3.17
N PHE A 289 19.13 5.17 -4.08
CA PHE A 289 20.57 4.87 -4.08
C PHE A 289 21.29 5.23 -2.78
N PRO A 290 21.13 6.44 -2.20
CA PRO A 290 21.82 6.78 -0.93
C PRO A 290 21.38 5.87 0.23
N ARG A 291 20.11 5.45 0.24
CA ARG A 291 19.55 4.54 1.26
C ARG A 291 20.13 3.13 1.12
N LEU A 292 20.25 2.63 -0.12
CA LEU A 292 20.87 1.33 -0.38
C LEU A 292 22.33 1.30 0.09
N VAL A 293 23.11 2.33 -0.25
CA VAL A 293 24.51 2.45 0.19
C VAL A 293 24.60 2.52 1.71
N ALA A 294 23.75 3.33 2.33
CA ALA A 294 23.72 3.45 3.79
C ALA A 294 23.41 2.12 4.48
N LEU A 295 22.40 1.38 4.01
CA LEU A 295 22.06 0.05 4.55
C LEU A 295 23.18 -0.97 4.33
N THR A 296 23.79 -0.97 3.14
CA THR A 296 24.87 -1.92 2.81
C THR A 296 26.10 -1.73 3.70
N VAL A 297 26.34 -0.51 4.17
CA VAL A 297 27.41 -0.22 5.14
C VAL A 297 26.94 -0.44 6.57
N ALA A 298 25.71 -0.04 6.90
CA ALA A 298 25.21 -0.10 8.26
C ALA A 298 24.96 -1.54 8.75
N LEU A 299 24.43 -2.42 7.91
CA LEU A 299 24.03 -3.77 8.33
C LEU A 299 25.23 -4.63 8.78
N PRO A 300 26.37 -4.68 8.06
CA PRO A 300 27.57 -5.36 8.56
C PRO A 300 28.04 -4.81 9.91
N LEU A 301 28.07 -3.48 10.09
CA LEU A 301 28.49 -2.87 11.35
C LEU A 301 27.55 -3.21 12.50
N LEU A 302 26.24 -3.21 12.24
CA LEU A 302 25.23 -3.61 13.20
C LEU A 302 25.31 -5.11 13.54
N THR A 303 25.64 -5.95 12.57
CA THR A 303 25.89 -7.38 12.78
C THR A 303 27.07 -7.63 13.71
N ILE A 304 28.16 -6.86 13.56
CA ILE A 304 29.30 -6.93 14.49
C ILE A 304 28.84 -6.60 15.91
N ILE A 305 28.11 -5.48 16.09
CA ILE A 305 27.58 -5.06 17.41
C ILE A 305 26.65 -6.13 17.98
N ALA A 306 25.76 -6.70 17.13
CA ALA A 306 24.84 -7.76 17.52
C ALA A 306 25.57 -9.02 18.00
N ASN A 307 26.62 -9.42 17.31
CA ASN A 307 27.44 -10.57 17.66
C ASN A 307 28.15 -10.38 19.02
N PHE A 308 28.72 -9.22 19.25
CA PHE A 308 29.33 -8.92 20.56
C PHE A 308 28.28 -8.93 21.68
N ALA A 309 27.13 -8.33 21.46
CA ALA A 309 26.06 -8.32 22.47
C ALA A 309 25.55 -9.73 22.78
N ALA A 310 25.35 -10.56 21.77
CA ALA A 310 24.88 -11.92 21.93
C ALA A 310 25.90 -12.81 22.63
N LEU A 311 27.16 -12.74 22.26
CA LEU A 311 28.24 -13.49 22.93
C LEU A 311 28.41 -13.05 24.41
N PHE A 312 28.26 -11.75 24.69
CA PHE A 312 28.26 -11.26 26.05
C PHE A 312 27.05 -11.79 26.83
N GLY A 313 25.86 -11.80 26.27
CA GLY A 313 24.69 -12.41 26.86
C GLY A 313 24.87 -13.91 27.17
N ALA A 314 25.47 -14.63 26.20
CA ALA A 314 25.81 -16.04 26.37
C ALA A 314 26.84 -16.28 27.48
N ALA A 315 27.88 -15.44 27.55
CA ALA A 315 28.88 -15.53 28.61
C ALA A 315 28.29 -15.29 30.01
N CYS A 316 27.39 -14.33 30.16
CA CYS A 316 26.68 -14.06 31.40
C CYS A 316 25.87 -15.30 31.87
N VAL A 317 25.18 -15.96 30.97
CA VAL A 317 24.39 -17.16 31.29
C VAL A 317 25.30 -18.36 31.54
N ALA A 318 26.36 -18.55 30.76
CA ALA A 318 27.33 -19.61 30.96
C ALA A 318 27.99 -19.50 32.35
N TRP A 319 28.30 -18.27 32.79
CA TRP A 319 28.80 -17.99 34.12
C TRP A 319 27.75 -18.29 35.24
N ALA A 320 26.55 -17.77 35.09
CA ALA A 320 25.54 -17.86 36.12
C ALA A 320 24.91 -19.26 36.25
N TYR A 321 24.76 -19.99 35.13
CA TYR A 321 24.05 -21.26 35.08
C TYR A 321 24.98 -22.48 35.09
N SER A 322 26.08 -22.43 34.33
CA SER A 322 27.03 -23.55 34.16
C SER A 322 28.33 -23.36 34.98
N GLY A 323 28.52 -22.24 35.68
CA GLY A 323 29.74 -21.97 36.43
C GLY A 323 31.00 -21.75 35.59
N ILE A 324 30.85 -21.56 34.29
CA ILE A 324 31.95 -21.31 33.35
C ILE A 324 32.44 -19.88 33.54
N THR A 325 33.71 -19.69 33.93
CA THR A 325 34.28 -18.34 34.10
C THR A 325 34.43 -17.61 32.75
N PHE A 326 34.44 -16.29 32.81
CA PHE A 326 34.63 -15.48 31.58
C PHE A 326 35.95 -15.78 30.87
N ASP A 327 37.05 -16.10 31.62
CA ASP A 327 38.32 -16.48 31.01
C ASP A 327 38.23 -17.83 30.29
N THR A 328 37.56 -18.82 30.91
CA THR A 328 37.33 -20.12 30.31
C THR A 328 36.43 -19.98 29.07
N PHE A 329 35.39 -19.14 29.14
CA PHE A 329 34.51 -18.85 28.01
C PHE A 329 35.29 -18.25 26.83
N LEU A 330 36.13 -17.24 27.08
CA LEU A 330 36.89 -16.55 26.06
C LEU A 330 37.97 -17.45 25.43
N SER A 331 38.68 -18.24 26.27
CA SER A 331 39.69 -19.20 25.73
C SER A 331 39.05 -20.27 24.88
N ARG A 332 37.93 -20.83 25.31
CA ARG A 332 37.20 -21.83 24.55
C ARG A 332 36.63 -21.25 23.24
N LEU A 333 36.09 -20.03 23.31
CA LEU A 333 35.56 -19.32 22.13
C LEU A 333 36.65 -19.11 21.08
N ARG A 334 37.89 -18.77 21.50
CA ARG A 334 39.05 -18.60 20.59
C ARG A 334 39.49 -19.91 19.92
N GLU A 335 39.35 -21.03 20.62
CA GLU A 335 39.66 -22.35 20.06
C GLU A 335 38.57 -22.83 19.08
N ALA A 336 37.33 -22.49 19.34
CA ALA A 336 36.17 -22.96 18.58
C ALA A 336 35.90 -22.16 17.31
N ILE A 337 36.35 -20.88 17.24
CA ILE A 337 35.99 -19.97 16.16
C ILE A 337 37.18 -19.82 15.20
N ASP A 338 36.97 -20.24 13.96
CA ASP A 338 37.85 -19.96 12.84
C ASP A 338 37.48 -18.63 12.16
N LEU A 339 38.47 -18.04 11.48
CA LEU A 339 38.19 -16.82 10.69
C LEU A 339 37.11 -17.04 9.64
N SER A 340 37.03 -18.24 9.04
CA SER A 340 36.01 -18.64 8.10
C SER A 340 34.58 -18.47 8.67
N THR A 341 34.37 -18.82 9.96
CA THR A 341 33.09 -18.67 10.64
C THR A 341 32.62 -17.22 10.72
N VAL A 342 33.52 -16.30 11.05
CA VAL A 342 33.21 -14.87 11.12
C VAL A 342 32.97 -14.29 9.72
N VAL A 343 33.84 -14.62 8.76
CA VAL A 343 33.76 -14.11 7.39
C VAL A 343 32.51 -14.61 6.69
N SER A 344 32.10 -15.87 6.88
CA SER A 344 30.86 -16.42 6.29
C SER A 344 29.63 -15.65 6.72
N GLY A 345 29.50 -15.29 7.97
CA GLY A 345 28.40 -14.44 8.45
C GLY A 345 28.48 -13.01 7.89
N MET A 346 29.67 -12.41 7.87
CA MET A 346 29.84 -11.03 7.42
C MET A 346 29.63 -10.83 5.92
N ILE A 347 29.96 -11.82 5.08
CA ILE A 347 29.72 -11.75 3.62
C ILE A 347 28.23 -11.68 3.32
N LYS A 348 27.37 -12.37 4.08
CA LYS A 348 25.91 -12.35 3.90
C LYS A 348 25.32 -10.96 4.13
N ALA A 349 25.88 -10.19 5.07
CA ALA A 349 25.29 -8.93 5.54
C ALA A 349 25.06 -7.88 4.43
N PRO A 350 25.98 -7.56 3.51
CA PRO A 350 25.73 -6.62 2.42
C PRO A 350 24.60 -7.08 1.47
N PHE A 351 24.52 -8.39 1.20
CA PHE A 351 23.45 -8.94 0.35
C PHE A 351 22.09 -8.80 1.00
N MET A 352 21.98 -9.10 2.30
CA MET A 352 20.75 -8.90 3.07
C MET A 352 20.32 -7.43 3.08
N ALA A 353 21.29 -6.50 3.24
CA ALA A 353 21.03 -5.07 3.20
C ALA A 353 20.44 -4.61 1.86
N LEU A 354 21.04 -5.07 0.76
CA LEU A 354 20.56 -4.76 -0.59
C LEU A 354 19.15 -5.29 -0.81
N ILE A 355 18.88 -6.52 -0.41
CA ILE A 355 17.54 -7.13 -0.53
C ILE A 355 16.50 -6.28 0.22
N ILE A 356 16.75 -5.97 1.49
CA ILE A 356 15.84 -5.18 2.32
C ILE A 356 15.58 -3.81 1.68
N GLY A 357 16.64 -3.12 1.27
CA GLY A 357 16.53 -1.78 0.67
C GLY A 357 15.79 -1.78 -0.67
N ILE A 358 16.02 -2.79 -1.52
CA ILE A 358 15.36 -2.93 -2.82
C ILE A 358 13.88 -3.24 -2.63
N VAL A 359 13.53 -4.22 -1.79
CA VAL A 359 12.12 -4.60 -1.52
C VAL A 359 11.37 -3.41 -0.93
N ALA A 360 11.97 -2.70 0.03
CA ALA A 360 11.37 -1.50 0.61
C ALA A 360 11.14 -0.39 -0.44
N ALA A 361 12.08 -0.20 -1.37
CA ALA A 361 11.93 0.78 -2.44
C ALA A 361 10.86 0.37 -3.46
N VAL A 362 10.80 -0.91 -3.87
CA VAL A 362 9.77 -1.44 -4.77
C VAL A 362 8.38 -1.19 -4.18
N GLU A 363 8.17 -1.60 -2.93
CA GLU A 363 6.88 -1.42 -2.25
C GLU A 363 6.53 0.07 -2.05
N GLY A 364 7.49 0.90 -1.67
CA GLY A 364 7.28 2.34 -1.54
C GLY A 364 6.85 3.01 -2.85
N LEU A 365 7.45 2.60 -3.98
CA LEU A 365 7.08 3.10 -5.31
C LEU A 365 5.74 2.56 -5.82
N LYS A 366 5.21 1.48 -5.25
CA LYS A 366 3.88 0.93 -5.57
C LYS A 366 2.73 1.58 -4.81
N VAL A 367 3.00 2.38 -3.79
CA VAL A 367 1.96 3.05 -2.99
C VAL A 367 1.04 3.87 -3.90
N GLY A 368 -0.28 3.71 -3.70
CA GLY A 368 -1.31 4.52 -4.36
C GLY A 368 -1.60 5.82 -3.59
N GLY A 369 -2.63 6.55 -4.02
CA GLY A 369 -2.98 7.87 -3.46
C GLY A 369 -3.68 7.87 -2.09
N SER A 370 -3.71 6.76 -1.32
CA SER A 370 -4.42 6.67 -0.06
C SER A 370 -3.55 6.19 1.10
N ALA A 371 -3.87 6.64 2.32
CA ALA A 371 -3.20 6.19 3.54
C ALA A 371 -3.35 4.67 3.78
N GLU A 372 -4.47 4.08 3.37
CA GLU A 372 -4.71 2.64 3.42
C GLU A 372 -3.71 1.89 2.52
N SER A 373 -3.50 2.39 1.29
CA SER A 373 -2.49 1.84 0.37
C SER A 373 -1.10 1.92 0.98
N LEU A 374 -0.74 3.04 1.61
CA LEU A 374 0.54 3.21 2.30
C LEU A 374 0.74 2.14 3.37
N GLY A 375 -0.22 1.97 4.29
CA GLY A 375 -0.15 0.97 5.37
C GLY A 375 0.01 -0.45 4.84
N ARG A 376 -0.74 -0.82 3.79
CA ARG A 376 -0.64 -2.13 3.15
C ARG A 376 0.75 -2.39 2.55
N HIS A 377 1.31 -1.42 1.83
CA HIS A 377 2.64 -1.58 1.22
C HIS A 377 3.77 -1.58 2.25
N VAL A 378 3.65 -0.82 3.34
CA VAL A 378 4.61 -0.87 4.46
C VAL A 378 4.64 -2.26 5.09
N THR A 379 3.48 -2.84 5.36
CA THR A 379 3.38 -4.21 5.91
C THR A 379 3.91 -5.25 4.90
N ALA A 380 3.55 -5.12 3.62
CA ALA A 380 4.04 -6.01 2.57
C ALA A 380 5.56 -5.96 2.43
N ALA A 381 6.17 -4.77 2.52
CA ALA A 381 7.61 -4.60 2.46
C ALA A 381 8.34 -5.37 3.56
N VAL A 382 7.83 -5.30 4.80
CA VAL A 382 8.41 -6.03 5.94
C VAL A 382 8.31 -7.53 5.73
N VAL A 383 7.11 -8.03 5.42
CA VAL A 383 6.87 -9.47 5.24
C VAL A 383 7.71 -10.04 4.09
N LYS A 384 7.72 -9.36 2.92
CA LYS A 384 8.51 -9.78 1.76
C LYS A 384 10.01 -9.73 2.04
N SER A 385 10.50 -8.67 2.71
CA SER A 385 11.93 -8.55 3.06
C SER A 385 12.36 -9.68 3.96
N ILE A 386 11.61 -9.97 5.04
CA ILE A 386 11.92 -11.06 5.96
C ILE A 386 11.91 -12.40 5.23
N PHE A 387 10.90 -12.66 4.40
CA PHE A 387 10.81 -13.91 3.63
C PHE A 387 12.01 -14.11 2.71
N VAL A 388 12.38 -13.08 1.93
CA VAL A 388 13.51 -13.18 0.98
C VAL A 388 14.83 -13.28 1.73
N VAL A 389 15.01 -12.57 2.84
CA VAL A 389 16.20 -12.64 3.68
C VAL A 389 16.41 -14.07 4.22
N ILE A 390 15.36 -14.69 4.78
CA ILE A 390 15.44 -16.07 5.28
C ILE A 390 15.74 -17.06 4.15
N LEU A 391 15.09 -16.89 2.98
CA LEU A 391 15.34 -17.73 1.81
C LEU A 391 16.81 -17.65 1.37
N VAL A 392 17.34 -16.42 1.27
CA VAL A 392 18.73 -16.20 0.83
C VAL A 392 19.71 -16.67 1.87
N ASP A 393 19.43 -16.52 3.17
CA ASP A 393 20.26 -17.07 4.23
C ASP A 393 20.37 -18.59 4.11
N GLY A 394 19.24 -19.28 3.90
CA GLY A 394 19.23 -20.73 3.65
C GLY A 394 20.01 -21.14 2.39
N LEU A 395 19.96 -20.33 1.31
CA LEU A 395 20.76 -20.56 0.12
C LEU A 395 22.26 -20.42 0.40
N PHE A 396 22.67 -19.41 1.18
CA PHE A 396 24.05 -19.26 1.60
C PHE A 396 24.52 -20.42 2.48
N ALA A 397 23.68 -20.88 3.42
CA ALA A 397 23.99 -22.02 4.26
C ALA A 397 24.22 -23.30 3.43
N MET A 398 23.34 -23.59 2.44
CA MET A 398 23.54 -24.70 1.52
C MET A 398 24.81 -24.54 0.66
N PHE A 399 25.06 -23.32 0.18
CA PHE A 399 26.24 -23.03 -0.63
C PHE A 399 27.52 -23.26 0.17
N TYR A 400 27.61 -22.75 1.40
CA TYR A 400 28.78 -22.95 2.25
C TYR A 400 28.99 -24.43 2.62
N ALA A 401 27.90 -25.17 2.86
CA ALA A 401 27.99 -26.60 3.08
C ALA A 401 28.50 -27.40 1.86
N ALA A 402 28.18 -26.91 0.64
CA ALA A 402 28.59 -27.57 -0.60
C ALA A 402 30.12 -27.36 -0.94
N ILE A 403 30.71 -26.28 -0.42
CA ILE A 403 32.12 -25.95 -0.65
C ILE A 403 33.03 -26.21 0.55
N ASP A 404 32.49 -26.83 1.63
CA ASP A 404 33.21 -27.11 2.90
C ASP A 404 33.86 -25.85 3.53
N PHE A 405 33.14 -24.69 3.44
CA PHE A 405 33.63 -23.40 3.91
C PHE A 405 33.09 -23.02 5.31
#